data_60f1131e61a44ce6364234541244fd75
#
_entry.id   60f1131e61a44ce6364234541244fd75
#
_cell.length_a   1.000
_cell.length_b   1.000
_cell.length_c   1.000
_cell.angle_alpha   90.00
_cell.angle_beta   90.00
_cell.angle_gamma   90.00
#
_symmetry.space_group_name_H-M   'P 1'
#
loop_
_entity.id
_entity.type
_entity.pdbx_description
1 polymer ?
#
loop_
_entity_poly.entity_id
_entity_poly.type
_entity_poly.pdbx_seq_one_letter_code
_entity_poly.pdbx_strand_id
1 'polypeptide(L)'
;DGLPAPYGHTYEGLVCKAGDWQYSTIYADPIAWIRSKHVDYLAPQLYWTNSHSTNPYGPMIDWYSIAAKRFGRHIFGALSITFLEEGNNTSNYDEVIRQVNQTRATTRDNFPGEMFYSSRSMFGPTCSGLDSYLKQKVYQYPASVPAMTWYNAPDLGKVTNVKLSGTTLSWTGKSNS
;
A
#
# COMPACT_ATOMS: atom_id res chain seq x y z
N ASP A 1 3.99 -3.97 -14.54
CA ASP A 1 5.26 -3.62 -13.95
C ASP A 1 5.20 -2.18 -13.50
N GLY A 2 4.86 -1.99 -12.24
CA GLY A 2 4.63 -0.69 -11.64
C GLY A 2 5.92 0.06 -11.35
N LEU A 3 6.73 0.32 -12.37
CA LEU A 3 7.84 1.22 -12.17
C LEU A 3 7.30 2.60 -11.82
N PRO A 4 7.97 3.29 -10.93
CA PRO A 4 7.62 4.64 -10.60
C PRO A 4 7.88 5.47 -11.86
N ALA A 5 6.86 5.79 -12.51
CA ALA A 5 6.94 6.98 -13.26
C ALA A 5 7.12 8.03 -12.23
N PRO A 6 7.72 8.98 -12.27
CA PRO A 6 7.64 9.84 -13.39
C PRO A 6 8.81 10.75 -13.55
N TYR A 7 9.50 10.45 -14.54
CA TYR A 7 9.58 11.43 -15.55
C TYR A 7 10.39 12.66 -15.20
N GLY A 8 11.10 12.72 -14.10
CA GLY A 8 11.67 13.99 -13.67
C GLY A 8 10.61 15.11 -13.49
N HIS A 9 9.31 14.75 -13.45
CA HIS A 9 8.27 15.73 -13.21
C HIS A 9 8.09 16.02 -11.73
N THR A 10 8.03 17.29 -11.42
CA THR A 10 7.63 17.76 -10.12
C THR A 10 6.12 17.63 -10.00
N TYR A 11 5.66 16.80 -9.09
CA TYR A 11 4.25 16.68 -8.74
C TYR A 11 4.05 17.30 -7.36
N GLU A 12 3.35 18.42 -7.27
CA GLU A 12 3.15 19.18 -6.02
C GLU A 12 4.45 19.45 -5.24
N GLY A 13 5.54 19.74 -5.95
CA GLY A 13 6.84 20.02 -5.35
C GLY A 13 7.69 18.78 -5.03
N LEU A 14 7.16 17.58 -5.17
CA LEU A 14 7.94 16.36 -5.01
C LEU A 14 8.64 15.99 -6.31
N VAL A 15 9.95 15.96 -6.26
CA VAL A 15 10.79 15.52 -7.38
C VAL A 15 11.08 14.03 -7.20
N CYS A 16 10.60 13.23 -8.13
CA CYS A 16 11.05 11.85 -8.22
C CYS A 16 12.27 11.77 -9.13
N LYS A 17 13.36 11.21 -8.62
CA LYS A 17 14.59 10.99 -9.39
C LYS A 17 14.56 9.72 -10.25
N ALA A 18 13.50 8.95 -10.19
CA ALA A 18 13.34 7.76 -11.01
C ALA A 18 13.34 8.11 -12.50
N GLY A 19 13.92 7.23 -13.31
CA GLY A 19 13.90 7.40 -14.77
C GLY A 19 12.49 7.25 -15.34
N ASP A 20 12.30 7.76 -16.53
CA ASP A 20 11.02 7.78 -17.25
C ASP A 20 10.76 6.53 -18.10
N TRP A 21 11.52 5.46 -17.88
CA TRP A 21 11.48 4.26 -18.70
C TRP A 21 10.07 3.69 -18.90
N GLN A 22 9.27 3.72 -17.87
CA GLN A 22 7.90 3.21 -17.94
C GLN A 22 7.05 4.02 -18.92
N TYR A 23 7.19 5.33 -18.90
CA TYR A 23 6.45 6.23 -19.78
C TYR A 23 7.02 6.23 -21.19
N SER A 24 8.34 6.43 -21.32
CA SER A 24 9.00 6.64 -22.61
C SER A 24 9.24 5.35 -23.38
N THR A 25 9.45 4.22 -22.69
CA THR A 25 9.84 2.96 -23.33
C THR A 25 8.69 1.98 -23.49
N ILE A 26 7.84 1.82 -22.44
CA ILE A 26 6.72 0.89 -22.50
C ILE A 26 5.35 1.60 -22.59
N TYR A 27 5.37 2.91 -22.73
CA TYR A 27 4.17 3.74 -22.94
C TYR A 27 3.07 3.55 -21.87
N ALA A 28 3.47 3.29 -20.63
CA ALA A 28 2.57 3.14 -19.51
C ALA A 28 2.50 4.43 -18.68
N ASP A 29 1.31 5.03 -18.60
CA ASP A 29 1.05 6.23 -17.81
C ASP A 29 0.06 5.93 -16.67
N PRO A 30 0.53 5.43 -15.53
CA PRO A 30 -0.34 5.09 -14.40
C PRO A 30 -1.04 6.33 -13.83
N ILE A 31 -0.48 7.51 -13.98
CA ILE A 31 -1.12 8.74 -13.53
C ILE A 31 -2.31 9.10 -14.41
N ALA A 32 -2.21 8.91 -15.73
CA ALA A 32 -3.36 9.05 -16.60
C ALA A 32 -4.47 8.07 -16.24
N TRP A 33 -4.13 6.84 -15.87
CA TRP A 33 -5.14 5.83 -15.50
C TRP A 33 -5.93 6.22 -14.25
N ILE A 34 -5.28 6.68 -13.17
CA ILE A 34 -5.99 7.13 -11.96
C ILE A 34 -6.71 8.46 -12.18
N ARG A 35 -6.14 9.38 -12.96
CA ARG A 35 -6.77 10.65 -13.34
C ARG A 35 -8.07 10.43 -14.10
N SER A 36 -8.05 9.53 -15.07
CA SER A 36 -9.21 9.17 -15.89
C SER A 36 -10.14 8.16 -15.20
N LYS A 37 -9.82 7.76 -13.97
CA LYS A 37 -10.63 6.83 -13.17
C LYS A 37 -10.83 5.45 -13.83
N HIS A 38 -9.89 5.03 -14.66
CA HIS A 38 -9.92 3.72 -15.31
C HIS A 38 -9.51 2.57 -14.38
N VAL A 39 -8.89 2.89 -13.25
CA VAL A 39 -8.49 1.93 -12.22
C VAL A 39 -8.90 2.44 -10.84
N ASP A 40 -9.15 1.53 -9.93
CA ASP A 40 -9.54 1.84 -8.56
C ASP A 40 -8.34 2.05 -7.64
N TYR A 41 -7.23 1.40 -7.97
CA TYR A 41 -5.99 1.56 -7.23
C TYR A 41 -4.78 1.31 -8.14
N LEU A 42 -3.63 1.74 -7.67
CA LEU A 42 -2.32 1.33 -8.21
C LEU A 42 -1.54 0.57 -7.14
N ALA A 43 -0.75 -0.40 -7.60
CA ALA A 43 0.24 -1.09 -6.79
C ALA A 43 1.63 -0.92 -7.43
N PRO A 44 2.28 0.24 -7.25
CA PRO A 44 3.58 0.48 -7.85
C PRO A 44 4.63 -0.45 -7.24
N GLN A 45 5.45 -1.07 -8.11
CA GLN A 45 6.55 -1.95 -7.71
C GLN A 45 7.71 -1.12 -7.17
N LEU A 46 7.68 -0.82 -5.88
CA LEU A 46 8.72 -0.06 -5.19
C LEU A 46 9.73 -1.02 -4.54
N TYR A 47 10.44 -1.78 -5.38
CA TYR A 47 11.29 -2.90 -4.97
C TYR A 47 12.69 -2.48 -4.52
N TRP A 48 12.85 -1.26 -4.05
CA TRP A 48 14.12 -0.71 -3.57
C TRP A 48 14.08 -0.39 -2.08
N THR A 49 15.24 -0.46 -1.46
CA THR A 49 15.40 -0.03 -0.08
C THR A 49 15.42 1.50 0.03
N ASN A 50 15.29 2.03 1.24
CA ASN A 50 15.42 3.47 1.49
C ASN A 50 16.82 4.02 1.21
N SER A 51 17.83 3.14 1.17
CA SER A 51 19.22 3.53 0.85
C SER A 51 19.52 3.57 -0.66
N HIS A 52 18.57 3.20 -1.51
CA HIS A 52 18.78 3.22 -2.96
C HIS A 52 19.01 4.66 -3.47
N SER A 53 20.04 4.86 -4.28
CA SER A 53 20.51 6.20 -4.64
C SER A 53 19.55 7.00 -5.54
N THR A 54 18.78 6.31 -6.39
CA THR A 54 17.89 6.95 -7.37
C THR A 54 16.42 6.71 -7.07
N ASN A 55 16.07 5.57 -6.50
CA ASN A 55 14.70 5.13 -6.27
C ASN A 55 14.46 4.74 -4.80
N PRO A 56 14.75 5.60 -3.81
CA PRO A 56 14.51 5.27 -2.42
C PRO A 56 13.01 5.12 -2.15
N TYR A 57 12.65 4.10 -1.38
CA TYR A 57 11.24 3.74 -1.14
C TYR A 57 10.40 4.91 -0.61
N GLY A 58 10.86 5.59 0.43
CA GLY A 58 10.08 6.65 1.09
C GLY A 58 9.62 7.76 0.13
N PRO A 59 10.53 8.45 -0.56
CA PRO A 59 10.16 9.46 -1.56
C PRO A 59 9.27 8.93 -2.70
N MET A 60 9.42 7.66 -3.06
CA MET A 60 8.61 7.06 -4.10
C MET A 60 7.16 6.84 -3.67
N ILE A 61 6.95 6.28 -2.48
CA ILE A 61 5.59 6.06 -1.96
C ILE A 61 4.89 7.39 -1.65
N ASP A 62 5.62 8.40 -1.18
CA ASP A 62 5.11 9.75 -0.99
C ASP A 62 4.55 10.31 -2.29
N TRP A 63 5.32 10.23 -3.36
CA TRP A 63 4.93 10.73 -4.67
C TRP A 63 3.64 10.08 -5.17
N TYR A 64 3.54 8.75 -5.10
CA TYR A 64 2.32 8.03 -5.49
C TYR A 64 1.14 8.35 -4.59
N SER A 65 1.37 8.53 -3.31
CA SER A 65 0.35 8.89 -2.33
C SER A 65 -0.30 10.24 -2.65
N ILE A 66 0.49 11.25 -2.98
CA ILE A 66 -0.02 12.57 -3.38
C ILE A 66 -0.86 12.45 -4.65
N ALA A 67 -0.38 11.72 -5.65
CA ALA A 67 -1.11 11.52 -6.90
C ALA A 67 -2.46 10.82 -6.66
N ALA A 68 -2.46 9.76 -5.85
CA ALA A 68 -3.67 9.01 -5.52
C ALA A 68 -4.69 9.86 -4.74
N LYS A 69 -4.22 10.59 -3.74
CA LYS A 69 -5.07 11.53 -2.96
C LYS A 69 -5.71 12.57 -3.86
N ARG A 70 -4.92 13.17 -4.75
CA ARG A 70 -5.42 14.19 -5.68
C ARG A 70 -6.53 13.68 -6.60
N PHE A 71 -6.43 12.44 -7.06
CA PHE A 71 -7.41 11.85 -7.98
C PHE A 71 -8.45 10.97 -7.29
N GLY A 72 -8.40 10.86 -5.96
CA GLY A 72 -9.35 10.09 -5.18
C GLY A 72 -9.31 8.59 -5.50
N ARG A 73 -8.10 8.00 -5.53
CA ARG A 73 -7.87 6.57 -5.74
C ARG A 73 -6.91 6.02 -4.70
N HIS A 74 -6.89 4.71 -4.51
CA HIS A 74 -6.00 4.07 -3.55
C HIS A 74 -4.61 3.80 -4.14
N ILE A 75 -3.63 3.74 -3.25
CA ILE A 75 -2.28 3.22 -3.53
C ILE A 75 -1.98 2.10 -2.53
N PHE A 76 -1.45 1.00 -3.04
CA PHE A 76 -0.87 -0.07 -2.23
C PHE A 76 0.61 -0.20 -2.60
N GLY A 77 1.51 0.13 -1.69
CA GLY A 77 2.94 -0.02 -1.94
C GLY A 77 3.29 -1.49 -2.18
N ALA A 78 3.76 -1.83 -3.39
CA ALA A 78 4.26 -3.17 -3.64
C ALA A 78 5.72 -3.24 -3.23
N LEU A 79 5.97 -4.00 -2.17
CA LEU A 79 7.27 -4.20 -1.54
C LEU A 79 7.91 -5.49 -2.05
N SER A 80 9.19 -5.46 -2.40
CA SER A 80 9.95 -6.69 -2.54
C SER A 80 10.56 -7.07 -1.20
N ILE A 81 10.48 -8.34 -0.87
CA ILE A 81 11.20 -8.93 0.26
C ILE A 81 12.29 -9.90 -0.21
N THR A 82 12.52 -9.98 -1.52
CA THR A 82 13.53 -10.87 -2.11
C THR A 82 14.95 -10.46 -1.74
N PHE A 83 15.19 -9.18 -1.44
CA PHE A 83 16.50 -8.72 -0.95
C PHE A 83 16.89 -9.34 0.39
N LEU A 84 15.92 -9.88 1.13
CA LEU A 84 16.17 -10.64 2.37
C LEU A 84 16.76 -12.04 2.09
N GLU A 85 16.57 -12.54 0.86
CA GLU A 85 17.09 -13.85 0.45
C GLU A 85 18.62 -13.88 0.38
N GLU A 86 19.25 -12.72 0.29
CA GLU A 86 20.71 -12.58 0.22
C GLU A 86 21.42 -12.62 1.59
N GLY A 87 20.66 -12.68 2.67
CA GLY A 87 21.24 -12.80 4.02
C GLY A 87 20.21 -12.78 5.13
N ASN A 88 20.25 -13.76 5.98
CA ASN A 88 19.39 -13.96 7.15
C ASN A 88 19.70 -12.91 8.25
N ASN A 89 19.51 -11.64 7.94
CA ASN A 89 19.85 -10.55 8.84
C ASN A 89 18.57 -9.82 9.30
N THR A 90 18.26 -9.90 10.58
CA THR A 90 17.14 -9.19 11.21
C THR A 90 17.15 -7.67 10.95
N SER A 91 18.31 -7.08 10.63
CA SER A 91 18.42 -5.68 10.23
C SER A 91 17.67 -5.39 8.93
N ASN A 92 17.57 -6.38 8.05
CA ASN A 92 16.80 -6.25 6.82
C ASN A 92 15.28 -6.30 7.08
N TYR A 93 14.84 -6.99 8.12
CA TYR A 93 13.42 -6.98 8.55
C TYR A 93 13.01 -5.58 9.04
N ASP A 94 13.91 -4.85 9.69
CA ASP A 94 13.65 -3.48 10.09
C ASP A 94 13.47 -2.54 8.90
N GLU A 95 14.11 -2.81 7.76
CA GLU A 95 13.85 -2.06 6.53
C GLU A 95 12.41 -2.29 6.04
N VAL A 96 11.92 -3.53 6.07
CA VAL A 96 10.52 -3.83 5.72
C VAL A 96 9.55 -3.11 6.67
N ILE A 97 9.82 -3.14 7.98
CA ILE A 97 9.01 -2.40 8.98
C ILE A 97 9.01 -0.90 8.68
N ARG A 98 10.17 -0.34 8.34
CA ARG A 98 10.31 1.08 7.99
C ARG A 98 9.46 1.42 6.77
N GLN A 99 9.50 0.60 5.71
CA GLN A 99 8.72 0.80 4.50
C GLN A 99 7.21 0.74 4.78
N VAL A 100 6.74 -0.23 5.57
CA VAL A 100 5.33 -0.31 6.01
C VAL A 100 4.92 0.95 6.76
N ASN A 101 5.74 1.41 7.71
CA ASN A 101 5.45 2.61 8.48
C ASN A 101 5.46 3.88 7.61
N GLN A 102 6.35 3.97 6.64
CA GLN A 102 6.36 5.07 5.67
C GLN A 102 5.09 5.08 4.82
N THR A 103 4.68 3.94 4.29
CA THR A 103 3.43 3.82 3.56
C THR A 103 2.25 4.33 4.39
N ARG A 104 2.13 3.88 5.62
CA ARG A 104 1.06 4.31 6.53
C ARG A 104 1.10 5.80 6.86
N ALA A 105 2.29 6.36 6.98
CA ALA A 105 2.45 7.78 7.29
C ALA A 105 2.01 8.68 6.13
N THR A 106 2.32 8.29 4.89
CA THR A 106 2.07 9.11 3.70
C THR A 106 0.67 8.96 3.15
N THR A 107 0.08 7.77 3.26
CA THR A 107 -1.21 7.45 2.64
C THR A 107 -2.36 7.40 3.65
N ARG A 108 -2.17 7.99 4.82
CA ARG A 108 -3.12 7.94 5.96
C ARG A 108 -4.58 8.20 5.57
N ASP A 109 -4.83 9.15 4.68
CA ASP A 109 -6.18 9.50 4.24
C ASP A 109 -6.73 8.58 3.14
N ASN A 110 -5.88 7.76 2.52
CA ASN A 110 -6.23 6.84 1.43
C ASN A 110 -6.29 5.38 1.87
N PHE A 111 -6.28 5.12 3.16
CA PHE A 111 -6.32 3.78 3.75
C PHE A 111 -5.29 2.84 3.11
N PRO A 112 -4.01 3.09 3.34
CA PRO A 112 -2.95 2.35 2.67
C PRO A 112 -2.92 0.90 3.12
N GLY A 113 -2.48 0.10 2.20
CA GLY A 113 -2.07 -1.26 2.44
C GLY A 113 -0.78 -1.53 1.67
N GLU A 114 -0.23 -2.69 1.87
CA GLU A 114 0.97 -3.15 1.19
C GLU A 114 0.71 -4.47 0.47
N MET A 115 1.46 -4.70 -0.60
CA MET A 115 1.53 -5.97 -1.29
C MET A 115 2.96 -6.49 -1.23
N PHE A 116 3.16 -7.67 -0.70
CA PHE A 116 4.49 -8.25 -0.58
C PHE A 116 4.81 -9.18 -1.74
N TYR A 117 5.88 -8.91 -2.46
CA TYR A 117 6.43 -9.81 -3.43
C TYR A 117 7.60 -10.58 -2.79
N SER A 118 7.43 -11.86 -2.50
CA SER A 118 6.27 -12.69 -2.83
C SER A 118 5.90 -13.60 -1.66
N SER A 119 4.77 -14.28 -1.75
CA SER A 119 4.37 -15.29 -0.77
C SER A 119 5.41 -16.42 -0.67
N ARG A 120 6.05 -16.81 -1.78
CA ARG A 120 7.16 -17.77 -1.79
C ARG A 120 8.31 -17.30 -0.89
N SER A 121 8.71 -16.04 -0.99
CA SER A 121 9.76 -15.47 -0.16
C SER A 121 9.30 -15.32 1.29
N MET A 122 8.06 -14.86 1.52
CA MET A 122 7.50 -14.65 2.86
C MET A 122 7.49 -15.92 3.71
N PHE A 123 7.11 -17.05 3.11
CA PHE A 123 6.98 -18.34 3.80
C PHE A 123 8.11 -19.31 3.46
N GLY A 124 9.11 -18.87 2.73
CA GLY A 124 10.28 -19.62 2.38
C GLY A 124 11.33 -19.66 3.51
N PRO A 125 12.33 -20.54 3.40
CA PRO A 125 13.35 -20.71 4.44
C PRO A 125 14.22 -19.45 4.63
N THR A 126 14.37 -18.64 3.61
CA THR A 126 15.23 -17.45 3.60
C THR A 126 14.66 -16.28 4.40
N CYS A 127 13.35 -16.19 4.49
CA CYS A 127 12.67 -15.16 5.30
C CYS A 127 11.98 -15.75 6.53
N SER A 128 12.52 -16.85 7.06
CA SER A 128 11.94 -17.54 8.21
C SER A 128 11.72 -16.61 9.39
N GLY A 129 10.47 -16.52 9.84
CA GLY A 129 10.06 -15.65 10.96
C GLY A 129 9.70 -14.20 10.58
N LEU A 130 9.81 -13.80 9.31
CA LEU A 130 9.40 -12.45 8.88
C LEU A 130 7.90 -12.21 9.11
N ASP A 131 7.06 -13.19 8.84
CA ASP A 131 5.62 -13.14 9.09
C ASP A 131 5.30 -12.85 10.56
N SER A 132 5.96 -13.57 11.46
CA SER A 132 5.83 -13.40 12.91
C SER A 132 6.37 -12.04 13.35
N TYR A 133 7.48 -11.59 12.77
CA TYR A 133 8.06 -10.30 13.05
C TYR A 133 7.13 -9.15 12.60
N LEU A 134 6.57 -9.24 11.41
CA LEU A 134 5.59 -8.28 10.89
C LEU A 134 4.35 -8.24 11.77
N LYS A 135 3.82 -9.40 12.17
CA LYS A 135 2.67 -9.49 13.07
C LYS A 135 2.96 -8.80 14.41
N GLN A 136 4.13 -9.00 14.97
CA GLN A 136 4.50 -8.38 16.25
C GLN A 136 4.70 -6.87 16.15
N LYS A 137 5.26 -6.37 15.04
CA LYS A 137 5.68 -4.98 14.92
C LYS A 137 4.64 -4.06 14.30
N VAL A 138 3.93 -4.51 13.25
CA VAL A 138 3.08 -3.64 12.43
C VAL A 138 1.68 -4.18 12.15
N TYR A 139 1.43 -5.49 12.29
CA TYR A 139 0.14 -6.11 12.02
C TYR A 139 -0.46 -6.80 13.25
N GLN A 140 -0.39 -6.13 14.39
CA GLN A 140 -0.89 -6.69 15.67
C GLN A 140 -2.41 -6.88 15.68
N TYR A 141 -3.12 -6.08 14.92
CA TYR A 141 -4.58 -6.09 14.84
C TYR A 141 -5.05 -6.26 13.41
N PRO A 142 -6.20 -6.92 13.20
CA PRO A 142 -6.84 -6.95 11.89
C PRO A 142 -7.17 -5.54 11.41
N ALA A 143 -6.98 -5.29 10.12
CA ALA A 143 -7.38 -4.05 9.48
C ALA A 143 -8.67 -4.25 8.67
N SER A 144 -9.50 -3.22 8.60
CA SER A 144 -10.64 -3.21 7.70
C SER A 144 -10.17 -2.99 6.26
N VAL A 145 -10.90 -3.57 5.32
CA VAL A 145 -10.69 -3.28 3.90
C VAL A 145 -10.98 -1.80 3.64
N PRO A 146 -10.11 -1.09 2.91
CA PRO A 146 -10.34 0.32 2.61
C PRO A 146 -11.64 0.53 1.85
N ALA A 147 -12.43 1.51 2.27
CA ALA A 147 -13.65 1.86 1.57
C ALA A 147 -13.34 2.55 0.23
N MET A 148 -13.91 2.05 -0.85
CA MET A 148 -13.86 2.69 -2.17
C MET A 148 -14.96 3.74 -2.26
N THR A 149 -14.71 4.92 -1.71
CA THR A 149 -15.72 5.99 -1.54
C THR A 149 -16.24 6.59 -2.84
N TRP A 150 -15.62 6.27 -3.97
CA TRP A 150 -16.08 6.68 -5.30
C TRP A 150 -17.18 5.79 -5.89
N TYR A 151 -17.48 4.66 -5.26
CA TYR A 151 -18.65 3.87 -5.57
C TYR A 151 -19.85 4.34 -4.72
N ASN A 152 -20.99 4.55 -5.34
CA ASN A 152 -22.24 4.80 -4.63
C ASN A 152 -22.70 3.50 -3.98
N ALA A 153 -22.20 3.20 -2.80
CA ALA A 153 -22.75 2.11 -2.01
C ALA A 153 -24.11 2.55 -1.44
N PRO A 154 -25.11 1.68 -1.42
CA PRO A 154 -26.36 1.98 -0.75
C PRO A 154 -26.09 2.26 0.74
N ASP A 155 -26.79 3.26 1.30
CA ASP A 155 -26.74 3.51 2.74
C ASP A 155 -27.35 2.32 3.48
N LEU A 156 -26.48 1.53 4.08
CA LEU A 156 -26.90 0.37 4.88
C LEU A 156 -27.60 0.79 6.19
N GLY A 157 -27.60 2.08 6.49
CA GLY A 157 -28.16 2.60 7.75
C GLY A 157 -27.30 2.22 8.96
N LYS A 158 -27.66 2.76 10.09
CA LYS A 158 -27.02 2.44 11.36
C LYS A 158 -27.66 1.21 11.98
N VAL A 159 -26.84 0.34 12.54
CA VAL A 159 -27.35 -0.73 13.42
C VAL A 159 -27.96 -0.10 14.70
N THR A 160 -29.04 -0.68 15.16
CA THR A 160 -29.72 -0.25 16.40
C THR A 160 -29.83 -1.41 17.39
N ASN A 161 -30.22 -1.12 18.59
CA ASN A 161 -30.43 -2.13 19.64
C ASN A 161 -29.21 -3.02 19.89
N VAL A 162 -28.00 -2.43 19.84
CA VAL A 162 -26.75 -3.15 20.10
C VAL A 162 -26.74 -3.59 21.56
N LYS A 163 -26.64 -4.89 21.82
CA LYS A 163 -26.59 -5.51 23.14
C LYS A 163 -25.42 -6.50 23.19
N LEU A 164 -24.72 -6.48 24.31
CA LEU A 164 -23.73 -7.48 24.66
C LEU A 164 -24.25 -8.30 25.86
N SER A 165 -24.32 -9.62 25.68
CA SER A 165 -24.66 -10.55 26.74
C SER A 165 -23.63 -11.65 26.85
N GLY A 166 -22.80 -11.61 27.86
CA GLY A 166 -21.60 -12.46 27.94
C GLY A 166 -20.65 -12.18 26.78
N THR A 167 -20.39 -13.16 25.95
CA THR A 167 -19.57 -13.05 24.72
C THR A 167 -20.39 -12.87 23.44
N THR A 168 -21.73 -12.76 23.56
CA THR A 168 -22.63 -12.66 22.40
C THR A 168 -23.02 -11.20 22.16
N LEU A 169 -22.68 -10.68 21.00
CA LEU A 169 -23.11 -9.38 20.50
C LEU A 169 -24.32 -9.55 19.59
N SER A 170 -25.41 -8.82 19.88
CA SER A 170 -26.62 -8.79 19.06
C SER A 170 -26.99 -7.37 18.67
N TRP A 171 -27.62 -7.19 17.52
CA TRP A 171 -28.09 -5.89 17.04
C TRP A 171 -29.25 -6.06 16.05
N THR A 172 -29.93 -4.96 15.78
CA THR A 172 -30.93 -4.87 14.73
C THR A 172 -30.33 -4.07 13.56
N GLY A 173 -30.24 -4.68 12.40
CA GLY A 173 -29.84 -4.02 11.16
C GLY A 173 -31.06 -3.64 10.33
N LYS A 174 -30.87 -2.73 9.36
CA LYS A 174 -31.86 -2.48 8.33
C LYS A 174 -31.83 -3.66 7.35
N SER A 175 -32.92 -4.39 7.19
CA SER A 175 -33.01 -5.37 6.13
C SER A 175 -33.11 -4.62 4.80
N ASN A 176 -32.21 -4.88 3.88
CA ASN A 176 -32.41 -4.48 2.50
C ASN A 176 -33.49 -5.39 1.92
N SER A 177 -34.71 -4.89 1.87
CA SER A 177 -35.78 -5.47 1.06
C SER A 177 -35.69 -4.99 -0.37
#